data_61381cc96bcd8d875ed4cd308f386109
#
_entry.id   61381cc96bcd8d875ed4cd308f386109
#
_cell.length_a   1.000
_cell.length_b   1.000
_cell.length_c   1.000
_cell.angle_alpha   90.00
_cell.angle_beta   90.00
_cell.angle_gamma   90.00
#
_symmetry.space_group_name_H-M   'P 1'
#
loop_
_entity.id
_entity.type
_entity.pdbx_description
1 polymer ?
#
loop_
_entity_poly.entity_id
_entity_poly.type
_entity_poly.pdbx_seq_one_letter_code
_entity_poly.pdbx_strand_id
1 'polypeptide(L)'
;VNATDSAESGDAFSGKRVLVTGAGKGIGRATAVLLAARGASVVALSRSADDLRTLERAIGCETYAVDLADAAAARAAAQAAQPVDLLVNNAGIARLQPFLECDVQAFDETMAVNVRAAMIVGQVCASSMIERGVGGAIVNVSSISAQIGFALHAAYCASKAALDALTRVMAVELGPHGIRVNAVNPTVTLTPMAEQAWSDPAKASQMLSRIPLNRFAQPEEVAQTIAYLLGDEARMVNGVSLAVDGGFLAR
;
A
#
# COMPACT_ATOMS: atom_id res chain seq x y z
N VAL A 1 -26.55 -21.29 -17.10
CA VAL A 1 -25.65 -20.17 -16.75
C VAL A 1 -26.55 -18.94 -16.72
N ASN A 2 -27.09 -18.58 -15.56
CA ASN A 2 -27.88 -17.38 -15.40
C ASN A 2 -26.97 -16.17 -15.31
N ALA A 3 -27.03 -15.32 -16.33
CA ALA A 3 -26.47 -13.98 -16.32
C ALA A 3 -27.44 -13.07 -15.54
N THR A 4 -27.24 -12.97 -14.23
CA THR A 4 -27.75 -11.90 -13.38
C THR A 4 -26.83 -11.80 -12.18
N ASP A 5 -25.90 -10.87 -12.25
CA ASP A 5 -25.53 -9.96 -11.18
C ASP A 5 -24.47 -8.99 -11.71
N SER A 6 -24.89 -8.02 -12.48
CA SER A 6 -24.21 -6.73 -12.53
C SER A 6 -24.60 -6.00 -11.23
N ALA A 7 -24.12 -6.50 -10.07
CA ALA A 7 -24.17 -5.76 -8.84
C ALA A 7 -23.36 -4.48 -9.04
N GLU A 8 -24.05 -3.37 -8.87
CA GLU A 8 -23.53 -2.01 -9.00
C GLU A 8 -22.19 -1.90 -8.27
N SER A 9 -21.17 -1.42 -8.97
CA SER A 9 -19.79 -1.27 -8.47
C SER A 9 -19.66 -0.30 -7.26
N GLY A 10 -20.81 0.19 -6.74
CA GLY A 10 -20.91 1.15 -5.67
C GLY A 10 -20.80 0.58 -4.25
N ASP A 11 -21.09 -0.71 -4.02
CA ASP A 11 -21.22 -1.27 -2.66
C ASP A 11 -20.34 -2.51 -2.38
N ALA A 12 -19.30 -2.71 -3.19
CA ALA A 12 -18.45 -3.90 -3.09
C ALA A 12 -17.76 -4.08 -1.72
N PHE A 13 -17.60 -2.99 -0.94
CA PHE A 13 -17.02 -3.00 0.40
C PHE A 13 -18.02 -2.57 1.50
N SER A 14 -19.31 -2.62 1.22
CA SER A 14 -20.35 -2.29 2.20
C SER A 14 -20.21 -3.17 3.45
N GLY A 15 -20.26 -2.53 4.64
CA GLY A 15 -20.07 -3.20 5.92
C GLY A 15 -18.63 -3.61 6.24
N LYS A 16 -17.65 -3.37 5.36
CA LYS A 16 -16.23 -3.62 5.62
C LYS A 16 -15.55 -2.40 6.23
N ARG A 17 -14.72 -2.63 7.23
CA ARG A 17 -13.86 -1.62 7.83
C ARG A 17 -12.41 -1.81 7.36
N VAL A 18 -11.83 -0.78 6.76
CA VAL A 18 -10.52 -0.83 6.09
C VAL A 18 -9.54 0.12 6.75
N LEU A 19 -8.39 -0.38 7.18
CA LEU A 19 -7.28 0.44 7.66
C LEU A 19 -6.33 0.74 6.51
N VAL A 20 -6.03 2.03 6.28
CA VAL A 20 -5.08 2.49 5.26
C VAL A 20 -3.95 3.28 5.92
N THR A 21 -2.71 2.80 5.82
CA THR A 21 -1.54 3.53 6.30
C THR A 21 -0.98 4.45 5.22
N GLY A 22 -0.44 5.63 5.62
CA GLY A 22 0.02 6.62 4.66
C GLY A 22 -1.11 7.24 3.82
N ALA A 23 -2.33 7.31 4.37
CA ALA A 23 -3.54 7.72 3.67
C ALA A 23 -3.61 9.23 3.36
N GLY A 24 -2.67 10.05 3.82
CA GLY A 24 -2.75 11.50 3.67
C GLY A 24 -2.59 12.00 2.23
N LYS A 25 -1.79 11.32 1.41
CA LYS A 25 -1.45 11.74 0.03
C LYS A 25 -1.27 10.55 -0.91
N GLY A 26 -1.18 10.84 -2.21
CA GLY A 26 -0.80 9.89 -3.26
C GLY A 26 -1.68 8.64 -3.29
N ILE A 27 -1.03 7.48 -3.46
CA ILE A 27 -1.71 6.18 -3.60
C ILE A 27 -2.61 5.88 -2.39
N GLY A 28 -2.13 6.12 -1.16
CA GLY A 28 -2.91 5.86 0.05
C GLY A 28 -4.20 6.69 0.11
N ARG A 29 -4.12 7.98 -0.27
CA ARG A 29 -5.30 8.85 -0.33
C ARG A 29 -6.27 8.40 -1.43
N ALA A 30 -5.78 8.12 -2.63
CA ALA A 30 -6.61 7.63 -3.73
C ALA A 30 -7.30 6.30 -3.36
N THR A 31 -6.58 5.41 -2.68
CA THR A 31 -7.13 4.14 -2.18
C THR A 31 -8.23 4.37 -1.13
N ALA A 32 -7.99 5.25 -0.15
CA ALA A 32 -8.97 5.58 0.89
C ALA A 32 -10.26 6.16 0.29
N VAL A 33 -10.13 7.11 -0.65
CA VAL A 33 -11.27 7.72 -1.36
C VAL A 33 -12.04 6.67 -2.17
N LEU A 34 -11.33 5.82 -2.91
CA LEU A 34 -11.95 4.77 -3.73
C LEU A 34 -12.73 3.76 -2.88
N LEU A 35 -12.13 3.29 -1.78
CA LEU A 35 -12.76 2.30 -0.90
C LEU A 35 -13.97 2.88 -0.19
N ALA A 36 -13.91 4.14 0.26
CA ALA A 36 -15.06 4.85 0.82
C ALA A 36 -16.20 5.00 -0.21
N ALA A 37 -15.87 5.37 -1.46
CA ALA A 37 -16.84 5.46 -2.54
C ALA A 37 -17.49 4.11 -2.90
N ARG A 38 -16.85 3.00 -2.51
CA ARG A 38 -17.37 1.62 -2.67
C ARG A 38 -17.98 1.05 -1.37
N GLY A 39 -18.37 1.91 -0.42
CA GLY A 39 -19.12 1.54 0.77
C GLY A 39 -18.28 1.14 1.99
N ALA A 40 -16.94 1.20 1.93
CA ALA A 40 -16.10 0.87 3.08
C ALA A 40 -16.12 1.96 4.15
N SER A 41 -16.10 1.56 5.43
CA SER A 41 -15.73 2.43 6.56
C SER A 41 -14.20 2.51 6.64
N VAL A 42 -13.62 3.68 6.34
CA VAL A 42 -12.17 3.85 6.26
C VAL A 42 -11.60 4.35 7.58
N VAL A 43 -10.48 3.77 8.02
CA VAL A 43 -9.60 4.29 9.07
C VAL A 43 -8.28 4.68 8.43
N ALA A 44 -7.86 5.91 8.60
CA ALA A 44 -6.69 6.50 7.94
C ALA A 44 -5.57 6.82 8.93
N LEU A 45 -4.38 6.26 8.70
CA LEU A 45 -3.16 6.60 9.43
C LEU A 45 -2.20 7.42 8.57
N SER A 46 -1.67 8.52 9.10
CA SER A 46 -0.61 9.31 8.46
C SER A 46 0.12 10.16 9.50
N ARG A 47 1.30 10.68 9.16
CA ARG A 47 2.04 11.61 10.03
C ARG A 47 1.43 13.00 10.05
N SER A 48 0.91 13.45 8.90
CA SER A 48 0.37 14.81 8.72
C SER A 48 -1.08 14.88 9.19
N ALA A 49 -1.31 15.52 10.32
CA ALA A 49 -2.66 15.77 10.82
C ALA A 49 -3.48 16.65 9.85
N ASP A 50 -2.83 17.59 9.13
CA ASP A 50 -3.51 18.44 8.15
C ASP A 50 -4.02 17.66 6.95
N ASP A 51 -3.21 16.75 6.42
CA ASP A 51 -3.62 15.88 5.32
C ASP A 51 -4.76 14.95 5.74
N LEU A 52 -4.71 14.43 6.98
CA LEU A 52 -5.78 13.61 7.56
C LEU A 52 -7.07 14.40 7.72
N ARG A 53 -7.04 15.62 8.25
CA ARG A 53 -8.24 16.49 8.34
C ARG A 53 -8.87 16.76 6.98
N THR A 54 -8.03 16.90 5.93
CA THR A 54 -8.51 17.09 4.56
C THR A 54 -9.19 15.84 4.02
N LEU A 55 -8.66 14.66 4.34
CA LEU A 55 -9.24 13.38 3.96
C LEU A 55 -10.55 13.12 4.72
N GLU A 56 -10.56 13.34 6.04
CA GLU A 56 -11.75 13.22 6.90
C GLU A 56 -12.92 14.05 6.39
N ARG A 57 -12.68 15.31 6.02
CA ARG A 57 -13.72 16.18 5.41
C ARG A 57 -14.22 15.65 4.06
N ALA A 58 -13.36 14.98 3.30
CA ALA A 58 -13.71 14.49 1.97
C ALA A 58 -14.56 13.21 2.01
N ILE A 59 -14.28 12.29 2.95
CA ILE A 59 -14.90 10.95 2.97
C ILE A 59 -15.48 10.52 4.33
N GLY A 60 -15.43 11.36 5.37
CA GLY A 60 -15.98 11.05 6.70
C GLY A 60 -15.24 9.93 7.43
N CYS A 61 -13.94 9.72 7.15
CA CYS A 61 -13.17 8.63 7.73
C CYS A 61 -12.67 8.94 9.15
N GLU A 62 -12.41 7.89 9.93
CA GLU A 62 -11.68 7.98 11.20
C GLU A 62 -10.19 8.18 10.93
N THR A 63 -9.50 8.99 11.75
CA THR A 63 -8.10 9.36 11.48
C THR A 63 -7.22 9.27 12.73
N TYR A 64 -5.97 8.81 12.54
CA TYR A 64 -4.93 8.81 13.58
C TYR A 64 -3.63 9.41 13.03
N ALA A 65 -3.17 10.49 13.64
CA ALA A 65 -1.87 11.07 13.34
C ALA A 65 -0.77 10.31 14.09
N VAL A 66 0.09 9.61 13.34
CA VAL A 66 1.13 8.74 13.92
C VAL A 66 2.37 8.68 13.05
N ASP A 67 3.55 8.69 13.68
CA ASP A 67 4.80 8.31 13.02
C ASP A 67 5.01 6.80 13.12
N LEU A 68 4.91 6.13 11.99
CA LEU A 68 5.06 4.68 11.91
C LEU A 68 6.53 4.21 12.03
N ALA A 69 7.51 5.13 12.04
CA ALA A 69 8.89 4.80 12.39
C ALA A 69 9.03 4.41 13.87
N ASP A 70 8.15 4.92 14.75
CA ASP A 70 8.05 4.49 16.15
C ASP A 70 7.20 3.21 16.23
N ALA A 71 7.85 2.13 16.66
CA ALA A 71 7.22 0.80 16.73
C ALA A 71 6.09 0.73 17.79
N ALA A 72 6.24 1.45 18.91
CA ALA A 72 5.23 1.48 19.98
C ALA A 72 4.00 2.30 19.53
N ALA A 73 4.24 3.46 18.92
CA ALA A 73 3.18 4.31 18.37
C ALA A 73 2.43 3.60 17.22
N ALA A 74 3.15 2.92 16.33
CA ALA A 74 2.54 2.13 15.24
C ALA A 74 1.62 1.03 15.79
N ARG A 75 2.06 0.30 16.82
CA ARG A 75 1.24 -0.74 17.48
C ARG A 75 0.02 -0.15 18.15
N ALA A 76 0.20 0.91 18.93
CA ALA A 76 -0.90 1.58 19.63
C ALA A 76 -1.97 2.12 18.67
N ALA A 77 -1.56 2.78 17.58
CA ALA A 77 -2.48 3.28 16.57
C ALA A 77 -3.22 2.15 15.84
N ALA A 78 -2.52 1.05 15.51
CA ALA A 78 -3.14 -0.11 14.90
C ALA A 78 -4.16 -0.78 15.84
N GLN A 79 -3.89 -0.83 17.14
CA GLN A 79 -4.82 -1.34 18.16
C GLN A 79 -6.04 -0.44 18.32
N ALA A 80 -5.85 0.89 18.37
CA ALA A 80 -6.95 1.86 18.46
C ALA A 80 -7.88 1.80 17.24
N ALA A 81 -7.34 1.47 16.06
CA ALA A 81 -8.09 1.33 14.82
C ALA A 81 -9.00 0.10 14.75
N GLN A 82 -8.87 -0.88 15.68
CA GLN A 82 -9.64 -2.12 15.62
C GLN A 82 -11.14 -1.92 15.98
N PRO A 83 -12.02 -2.80 15.53
CA PRO A 83 -11.78 -3.92 14.61
C PRO A 83 -11.67 -3.46 13.14
N VAL A 84 -10.84 -4.11 12.33
CA VAL A 84 -10.80 -3.93 10.88
C VAL A 84 -10.92 -5.27 10.16
N ASP A 85 -11.43 -5.26 8.94
CA ASP A 85 -11.62 -6.44 8.10
C ASP A 85 -10.59 -6.51 6.97
N LEU A 86 -10.07 -5.36 6.57
CA LEU A 86 -9.13 -5.19 5.45
C LEU A 86 -8.00 -4.22 5.84
N LEU A 87 -6.78 -4.47 5.33
CA LEU A 87 -5.63 -3.63 5.60
C LEU A 87 -4.90 -3.24 4.30
N VAL A 88 -4.53 -1.97 4.18
CA VAL A 88 -3.61 -1.47 3.16
C VAL A 88 -2.37 -0.87 3.83
N ASN A 89 -1.25 -1.59 3.80
CA ASN A 89 0.05 -1.10 4.21
C ASN A 89 0.66 -0.28 3.05
N ASN A 90 0.36 1.02 3.01
CA ASN A 90 0.85 1.91 1.96
C ASN A 90 1.93 2.89 2.45
N ALA A 91 2.03 3.14 3.75
CA ALA A 91 3.06 4.05 4.27
C ALA A 91 4.47 3.66 3.80
N GLY A 92 5.22 4.62 3.30
CA GLY A 92 6.57 4.39 2.83
C GLY A 92 7.34 5.69 2.61
N ILE A 93 8.66 5.59 2.70
CA ILE A 93 9.62 6.66 2.44
C ILE A 93 10.73 6.17 1.50
N ALA A 94 11.36 7.10 0.80
CA ALA A 94 12.57 6.87 0.03
C ALA A 94 13.63 7.90 0.45
N ARG A 95 14.80 7.41 0.88
CA ARG A 95 16.00 8.20 1.14
C ARG A 95 16.99 7.90 0.02
N LEU A 96 17.10 8.81 -0.93
CA LEU A 96 17.90 8.60 -2.14
C LEU A 96 19.34 9.04 -1.90
N GLN A 97 20.27 8.09 -1.92
CA GLN A 97 21.71 8.32 -1.70
C GLN A 97 22.51 7.40 -2.62
N PRO A 98 23.68 7.83 -3.13
CA PRO A 98 24.63 6.93 -3.79
C PRO A 98 24.98 5.76 -2.86
N PHE A 99 25.22 4.57 -3.40
CA PHE A 99 25.48 3.38 -2.58
C PHE A 99 26.62 3.58 -1.57
N LEU A 100 27.71 4.22 -2.01
CA LEU A 100 28.87 4.47 -1.14
C LEU A 100 28.63 5.54 -0.05
N GLU A 101 27.57 6.33 -0.19
CA GLU A 101 27.18 7.40 0.74
C GLU A 101 25.91 7.07 1.52
N CYS A 102 25.34 5.89 1.29
CA CYS A 102 24.12 5.46 1.98
C CYS A 102 24.46 5.24 3.46
N ASP A 103 24.02 6.18 4.30
CA ASP A 103 24.28 6.10 5.73
C ASP A 103 23.31 5.11 6.42
N VAL A 104 23.78 4.55 7.55
CA VAL A 104 23.04 3.53 8.31
C VAL A 104 21.72 4.08 8.84
N GLN A 105 21.68 5.36 9.23
CA GLN A 105 20.45 5.97 9.75
C GLN A 105 19.37 6.03 8.67
N ALA A 106 19.70 6.48 7.44
CA ALA A 106 18.75 6.52 6.33
C ALA A 106 18.26 5.11 5.95
N PHE A 107 19.16 4.11 6.01
CA PHE A 107 18.80 2.72 5.80
C PHE A 107 17.81 2.23 6.87
N ASP A 108 18.12 2.44 8.15
CA ASP A 108 17.30 2.00 9.29
C ASP A 108 15.93 2.70 9.31
N GLU A 109 15.88 4.01 9.05
CA GLU A 109 14.61 4.75 8.92
C GLU A 109 13.74 4.18 7.80
N THR A 110 14.36 3.87 6.65
CA THR A 110 13.64 3.30 5.50
C THR A 110 13.09 1.91 5.84
N MET A 111 13.88 1.05 6.47
CA MET A 111 13.43 -0.27 6.93
C MET A 111 12.36 -0.17 8.02
N ALA A 112 12.49 0.79 8.94
CA ALA A 112 11.52 1.01 10.01
C ALA A 112 10.12 1.34 9.46
N VAL A 113 10.03 2.25 8.50
CA VAL A 113 8.75 2.69 7.92
C VAL A 113 8.22 1.68 6.90
N ASN A 114 9.07 1.23 5.95
CA ASN A 114 8.59 0.45 4.80
C ASN A 114 8.35 -1.02 5.12
N VAL A 115 9.01 -1.57 6.17
CA VAL A 115 8.96 -3.01 6.48
C VAL A 115 8.43 -3.25 7.89
N ARG A 116 9.14 -2.73 8.91
CA ARG A 116 8.79 -2.99 10.31
C ARG A 116 7.40 -2.49 10.66
N ALA A 117 7.01 -1.31 10.20
CA ALA A 117 5.68 -0.78 10.44
C ALA A 117 4.60 -1.66 9.77
N ALA A 118 4.80 -2.07 8.52
CA ALA A 118 3.87 -2.97 7.83
C ALA A 118 3.71 -4.32 8.57
N MET A 119 4.81 -4.86 9.10
CA MET A 119 4.78 -6.06 9.94
C MET A 119 3.96 -5.85 11.21
N ILE A 120 4.23 -4.78 11.95
CA ILE A 120 3.54 -4.49 13.24
C ILE A 120 2.04 -4.28 13.02
N VAL A 121 1.67 -3.44 12.05
CA VAL A 121 0.26 -3.16 11.74
C VAL A 121 -0.42 -4.43 11.22
N GLY A 122 0.25 -5.19 10.36
CA GLY A 122 -0.24 -6.49 9.87
C GLY A 122 -0.49 -7.49 10.98
N GLN A 123 0.43 -7.61 11.96
CA GLN A 123 0.25 -8.49 13.13
C GLN A 123 -0.99 -8.11 13.94
N VAL A 124 -1.18 -6.83 14.27
CA VAL A 124 -2.32 -6.36 15.06
C VAL A 124 -3.64 -6.62 14.32
N CYS A 125 -3.71 -6.29 13.03
CA CYS A 125 -4.92 -6.50 12.23
C CYS A 125 -5.23 -7.99 12.06
N ALA A 126 -4.24 -8.82 11.71
CA ALA A 126 -4.44 -10.25 11.53
C ALA A 126 -4.85 -10.94 12.83
N SER A 127 -4.23 -10.60 13.98
CA SER A 127 -4.64 -11.13 15.29
C SER A 127 -6.10 -10.83 15.59
N SER A 128 -6.54 -9.57 15.37
CA SER A 128 -7.93 -9.18 15.57
C SER A 128 -8.91 -9.92 14.62
N MET A 129 -8.53 -10.13 13.35
CA MET A 129 -9.34 -10.91 12.40
C MET A 129 -9.47 -12.36 12.86
N ILE A 130 -8.37 -12.99 13.30
CA ILE A 130 -8.34 -14.38 13.79
C ILE A 130 -9.17 -14.53 15.07
N GLU A 131 -8.99 -13.63 16.05
CA GLU A 131 -9.75 -13.64 17.31
C GLU A 131 -11.27 -13.52 17.09
N ARG A 132 -11.68 -12.76 16.08
CA ARG A 132 -13.10 -12.61 15.68
C ARG A 132 -13.62 -13.79 14.84
N GLY A 133 -12.74 -14.68 14.38
CA GLY A 133 -13.10 -15.79 13.48
C GLY A 133 -13.55 -15.33 12.09
N VAL A 134 -13.08 -14.18 11.63
CA VAL A 134 -13.39 -13.63 10.30
C VAL A 134 -12.18 -13.72 9.40
N GLY A 135 -12.40 -14.01 8.14
CA GLY A 135 -11.38 -13.86 7.12
C GLY A 135 -11.10 -12.39 6.80
N GLY A 136 -10.17 -12.13 5.89
CA GLY A 136 -9.84 -10.77 5.50
C GLY A 136 -8.89 -10.69 4.33
N ALA A 137 -8.42 -9.48 4.02
CA ALA A 137 -7.37 -9.28 3.04
C ALA A 137 -6.41 -8.16 3.45
N ILE A 138 -5.14 -8.36 3.16
CA ILE A 138 -4.05 -7.40 3.40
C ILE A 138 -3.37 -7.12 2.07
N VAL A 139 -3.20 -5.85 1.72
CA VAL A 139 -2.41 -5.44 0.56
C VAL A 139 -1.24 -4.57 1.01
N ASN A 140 -0.03 -5.00 0.66
CA ASN A 140 1.21 -4.27 0.91
C ASN A 140 1.58 -3.48 -0.35
N VAL A 141 1.74 -2.16 -0.25
CA VAL A 141 2.18 -1.32 -1.38
C VAL A 141 3.70 -1.36 -1.45
N SER A 142 4.19 -2.22 -2.34
CA SER A 142 5.61 -2.40 -2.63
C SER A 142 6.06 -1.47 -3.78
N SER A 143 6.86 -1.95 -4.71
CA SER A 143 7.37 -1.22 -5.87
C SER A 143 8.00 -2.20 -6.87
N ILE A 144 8.12 -1.83 -8.14
CA ILE A 144 9.03 -2.51 -9.09
C ILE A 144 10.48 -2.55 -8.57
N SER A 145 10.85 -1.63 -7.68
CA SER A 145 12.16 -1.59 -6.99
C SER A 145 12.42 -2.81 -6.11
N ALA A 146 11.41 -3.62 -5.81
CA ALA A 146 11.57 -4.91 -5.12
C ALA A 146 12.22 -5.97 -6.03
N GLN A 147 12.12 -5.82 -7.35
CA GLN A 147 12.53 -6.82 -8.33
C GLN A 147 13.76 -6.37 -9.14
N ILE A 148 13.98 -5.06 -9.24
CA ILE A 148 15.12 -4.48 -9.99
C ILE A 148 15.81 -3.39 -9.17
N GLY A 149 17.10 -3.16 -9.47
CA GLY A 149 17.88 -2.08 -8.88
C GLY A 149 17.70 -0.75 -9.60
N PHE A 150 17.61 0.32 -8.83
CA PHE A 150 17.74 1.69 -9.32
C PHE A 150 18.92 2.39 -8.64
N ALA A 151 19.66 3.19 -9.41
CA ALA A 151 20.69 4.03 -8.83
C ALA A 151 20.13 4.91 -7.70
N LEU A 152 20.89 5.15 -6.66
CA LEU A 152 20.52 5.93 -5.47
C LEU A 152 19.46 5.29 -4.56
N HIS A 153 18.96 4.11 -4.86
CA HIS A 153 17.82 3.51 -4.16
C HIS A 153 18.19 2.30 -3.26
N ALA A 154 19.42 2.21 -2.76
CA ALA A 154 19.90 1.03 -2.02
C ALA A 154 18.94 0.64 -0.88
N ALA A 155 18.68 1.54 0.08
CA ALA A 155 17.78 1.30 1.18
C ALA A 155 16.33 1.03 0.71
N TYR A 156 15.86 1.80 -0.27
CA TYR A 156 14.49 1.65 -0.78
C TYR A 156 14.26 0.31 -1.47
N CYS A 157 15.15 -0.08 -2.41
CA CYS A 157 15.06 -1.38 -3.09
C CYS A 157 15.12 -2.54 -2.10
N ALA A 158 16.06 -2.50 -1.14
CA ALA A 158 16.16 -3.50 -0.09
C ALA A 158 14.87 -3.61 0.73
N SER A 159 14.28 -2.47 1.12
CA SER A 159 13.04 -2.45 1.90
C SER A 159 11.84 -3.00 1.11
N LYS A 160 11.72 -2.68 -0.18
CA LYS A 160 10.60 -3.16 -0.99
C LYS A 160 10.73 -4.66 -1.31
N ALA A 161 11.95 -5.16 -1.54
CA ALA A 161 12.21 -6.59 -1.67
C ALA A 161 11.91 -7.35 -0.36
N ALA A 162 12.27 -6.78 0.79
CA ALA A 162 11.92 -7.34 2.10
C ALA A 162 10.40 -7.37 2.32
N LEU A 163 9.66 -6.32 1.89
CA LEU A 163 8.20 -6.27 1.99
C LEU A 163 7.52 -7.35 1.12
N ASP A 164 8.04 -7.60 -0.10
CA ASP A 164 7.54 -8.69 -0.96
C ASP A 164 7.82 -10.07 -0.34
N ALA A 165 8.98 -10.26 0.29
CA ALA A 165 9.30 -11.49 1.02
C ALA A 165 8.36 -11.67 2.22
N LEU A 166 8.14 -10.62 3.02
CA LEU A 166 7.21 -10.61 4.14
C LEU A 166 5.78 -10.93 3.70
N THR A 167 5.34 -10.38 2.57
CA THR A 167 4.03 -10.66 1.97
C THR A 167 3.82 -12.16 1.75
N ARG A 168 4.82 -12.86 1.20
CA ARG A 168 4.75 -14.31 0.96
C ARG A 168 4.66 -15.11 2.26
N VAL A 169 5.44 -14.73 3.28
CA VAL A 169 5.37 -15.38 4.60
C VAL A 169 4.00 -15.20 5.22
N MET A 170 3.49 -13.95 5.23
CA MET A 170 2.15 -13.63 5.74
C MET A 170 1.07 -14.42 5.00
N ALA A 171 1.16 -14.55 3.68
CA ALA A 171 0.19 -15.30 2.87
C ALA A 171 0.14 -16.79 3.24
N VAL A 172 1.30 -17.40 3.54
CA VAL A 172 1.40 -18.80 3.95
C VAL A 172 0.84 -19.01 5.36
N GLU A 173 1.22 -18.15 6.31
CA GLU A 173 0.85 -18.32 7.71
C GLU A 173 -0.59 -17.90 8.01
N LEU A 174 -1.12 -16.87 7.31
CA LEU A 174 -2.46 -16.35 7.54
C LEU A 174 -3.54 -17.00 6.66
N GLY A 175 -3.14 -17.66 5.57
CA GLY A 175 -4.05 -18.36 4.67
C GLY A 175 -4.97 -19.38 5.35
N PRO A 176 -4.49 -20.24 6.29
CA PRO A 176 -5.34 -21.14 7.06
C PRO A 176 -6.44 -20.47 7.88
N HIS A 177 -6.30 -19.18 8.15
CA HIS A 177 -7.31 -18.35 8.85
C HIS A 177 -8.23 -17.57 7.89
N GLY A 178 -8.16 -17.86 6.58
CA GLY A 178 -8.98 -17.16 5.57
C GLY A 178 -8.54 -15.73 5.29
N ILE A 179 -7.30 -15.35 5.65
CA ILE A 179 -6.74 -14.02 5.40
C ILE A 179 -5.78 -14.10 4.21
N ARG A 180 -6.09 -13.35 3.15
CA ARG A 180 -5.23 -13.27 1.96
C ARG A 180 -4.24 -12.10 2.11
N VAL A 181 -3.02 -12.28 1.66
CA VAL A 181 -1.99 -11.23 1.70
C VAL A 181 -1.31 -11.13 0.36
N ASN A 182 -1.34 -9.95 -0.26
CA ASN A 182 -0.74 -9.70 -1.55
C ASN A 182 0.05 -8.37 -1.54
N ALA A 183 0.92 -8.19 -2.51
CA ALA A 183 1.59 -6.92 -2.76
C ALA A 183 1.19 -6.35 -4.12
N VAL A 184 1.18 -5.02 -4.24
CA VAL A 184 1.20 -4.30 -5.51
C VAL A 184 2.57 -3.67 -5.70
N ASN A 185 3.11 -3.75 -6.92
CA ASN A 185 4.43 -3.23 -7.28
C ASN A 185 4.30 -2.14 -8.36
N PRO A 186 3.94 -0.91 -7.98
CA PRO A 186 3.82 0.18 -8.93
C PRO A 186 5.19 0.60 -9.51
N THR A 187 5.16 1.09 -10.75
CA THR A 187 6.20 1.96 -11.32
C THR A 187 6.04 3.38 -10.78
N VAL A 188 6.73 4.35 -11.40
CA VAL A 188 6.54 5.77 -11.08
C VAL A 188 5.06 6.11 -11.19
N THR A 189 4.51 6.53 -10.07
CA THR A 189 3.10 6.93 -9.94
C THR A 189 3.06 8.42 -9.65
N LEU A 190 2.26 9.18 -10.39
CA LEU A 190 2.17 10.64 -10.30
C LEU A 190 1.51 11.06 -8.97
N THR A 191 2.30 11.00 -7.92
CA THR A 191 1.99 11.55 -6.60
C THR A 191 2.67 12.91 -6.46
N PRO A 192 2.26 13.79 -5.53
CA PRO A 192 2.94 15.06 -5.31
C PRO A 192 4.46 14.93 -5.11
N MET A 193 4.91 13.84 -4.49
CA MET A 193 6.34 13.53 -4.34
C MET A 193 6.99 13.16 -5.68
N ALA A 194 6.32 12.37 -6.49
CA ALA A 194 6.85 11.93 -7.79
C ALA A 194 6.84 13.07 -8.80
N GLU A 195 5.83 13.93 -8.83
CA GLU A 195 5.78 15.11 -9.71
C GLU A 195 7.00 16.01 -9.49
N GLN A 196 7.39 16.24 -8.24
CA GLN A 196 8.61 16.98 -7.92
C GLN A 196 9.88 16.23 -8.35
N ALA A 197 9.97 14.93 -8.11
CA ALA A 197 11.15 14.12 -8.42
C ALA A 197 11.36 13.91 -9.93
N TRP A 198 10.31 13.99 -10.74
CA TRP A 198 10.28 13.78 -12.19
C TRP A 198 9.92 15.06 -12.97
N SER A 199 10.09 16.23 -12.37
CA SER A 199 9.85 17.53 -13.00
C SER A 199 10.84 17.88 -14.12
N ASP A 200 12.03 17.25 -14.13
CA ASP A 200 13.00 17.36 -15.23
C ASP A 200 12.51 16.53 -16.44
N PRO A 201 12.21 17.18 -17.60
CA PRO A 201 11.70 16.48 -18.77
C PRO A 201 12.69 15.45 -19.36
N ALA A 202 14.01 15.70 -19.27
CA ALA A 202 15.01 14.77 -19.77
C ALA A 202 15.05 13.49 -18.95
N LYS A 203 15.03 13.61 -17.62
CA LYS A 203 14.95 12.49 -16.69
C LYS A 203 13.63 11.74 -16.84
N ALA A 204 12.51 12.44 -16.95
CA ALA A 204 11.20 11.84 -17.16
C ALA A 204 11.14 11.06 -18.49
N SER A 205 11.61 11.63 -19.59
CA SER A 205 11.66 10.98 -20.92
C SER A 205 12.47 9.69 -20.89
N GLN A 206 13.63 9.69 -20.22
CA GLN A 206 14.45 8.49 -20.07
C GLN A 206 13.72 7.37 -19.31
N MET A 207 12.96 7.69 -18.29
CA MET A 207 12.16 6.70 -17.56
C MET A 207 10.95 6.24 -18.37
N LEU A 208 10.25 7.16 -19.03
CA LEU A 208 9.09 6.88 -19.88
C LEU A 208 9.44 5.93 -21.03
N SER A 209 10.61 6.11 -21.67
CA SER A 209 11.06 5.22 -22.76
C SER A 209 11.22 3.76 -22.33
N ARG A 210 11.31 3.49 -21.03
CA ARG A 210 11.39 2.14 -20.44
C ARG A 210 10.01 1.55 -20.12
N ILE A 211 8.96 2.34 -20.13
CA ILE A 211 7.58 1.89 -19.87
C ILE A 211 6.87 1.65 -21.21
N PRO A 212 6.52 0.41 -21.59
CA PRO A 212 5.84 0.14 -22.87
C PRO A 212 4.57 0.97 -23.11
N LEU A 213 3.77 1.26 -22.08
CA LEU A 213 2.60 2.15 -22.19
C LEU A 213 2.97 3.63 -22.27
N ASN A 214 4.26 3.99 -22.23
CA ASN A 214 4.83 5.33 -22.43
C ASN A 214 4.18 6.44 -21.59
N ARG A 215 3.76 6.11 -20.37
CA ARG A 215 3.26 7.06 -19.38
C ARG A 215 3.52 6.57 -17.96
N PHE A 216 3.54 7.49 -17.01
CA PHE A 216 3.52 7.17 -15.59
C PHE A 216 2.11 6.70 -15.16
N ALA A 217 2.08 5.91 -14.09
CA ALA A 217 0.82 5.48 -13.50
C ALA A 217 0.17 6.64 -12.73
N GLN A 218 -1.17 6.62 -12.68
CA GLN A 218 -1.95 7.49 -11.80
C GLN A 218 -2.19 6.79 -10.45
N PRO A 219 -2.28 7.52 -9.33
CA PRO A 219 -2.62 6.94 -8.02
C PRO A 219 -3.91 6.11 -8.05
N GLU A 220 -4.88 6.52 -8.84
CA GLU A 220 -6.18 5.86 -8.99
C GLU A 220 -6.05 4.48 -9.66
N GLU A 221 -5.11 4.29 -10.59
CA GLU A 221 -4.86 2.99 -11.24
C GLU A 221 -4.27 1.98 -10.25
N VAL A 222 -3.38 2.44 -9.38
CA VAL A 222 -2.85 1.62 -8.30
C VAL A 222 -3.95 1.31 -7.27
N ALA A 223 -4.77 2.29 -6.91
CA ALA A 223 -5.90 2.13 -5.99
C ALA A 223 -6.92 1.11 -6.51
N GLN A 224 -7.22 1.09 -7.82
CA GLN A 224 -8.09 0.08 -8.43
C GLN A 224 -7.53 -1.34 -8.28
N THR A 225 -6.21 -1.51 -8.48
CA THR A 225 -5.55 -2.80 -8.30
C THR A 225 -5.57 -3.24 -6.83
N ILE A 226 -5.35 -2.30 -5.89
CA ILE A 226 -5.47 -2.57 -4.45
C ILE A 226 -6.90 -3.02 -4.13
N ALA A 227 -7.92 -2.31 -4.61
CA ALA A 227 -9.31 -2.66 -4.38
C ALA A 227 -9.65 -4.05 -4.94
N TYR A 228 -9.18 -4.40 -6.14
CA TYR A 228 -9.32 -5.75 -6.69
C TYR A 228 -8.72 -6.82 -5.75
N LEU A 229 -7.49 -6.61 -5.26
CA LEU A 229 -6.83 -7.57 -4.37
C LEU A 229 -7.49 -7.69 -2.99
N LEU A 230 -8.17 -6.64 -2.53
CA LEU A 230 -8.95 -6.67 -1.29
C LEU A 230 -10.31 -7.35 -1.48
N GLY A 231 -10.90 -7.28 -2.67
CA GLY A 231 -12.25 -7.75 -2.99
C GLY A 231 -12.36 -9.26 -3.17
N ASP A 232 -13.60 -9.71 -3.32
CA ASP A 232 -13.95 -11.13 -3.48
C ASP A 232 -13.56 -11.68 -4.86
N GLU A 233 -13.37 -10.83 -5.85
CA GLU A 233 -12.89 -11.21 -7.18
C GLU A 233 -11.48 -11.82 -7.11
N ALA A 234 -10.70 -11.46 -6.08
CA ALA A 234 -9.35 -11.97 -5.84
C ALA A 234 -9.29 -13.12 -4.81
N ARG A 235 -10.40 -13.82 -4.53
CA ARG A 235 -10.46 -14.85 -3.46
C ARG A 235 -9.48 -16.02 -3.60
N MET A 236 -8.95 -16.27 -4.79
CA MET A 236 -7.88 -17.26 -5.03
C MET A 236 -6.51 -16.63 -5.29
N VAL A 237 -6.38 -15.30 -5.13
CA VAL A 237 -5.11 -14.60 -5.28
C VAL A 237 -4.50 -14.39 -3.89
N ASN A 238 -3.39 -15.07 -3.61
CA ASN A 238 -2.70 -15.02 -2.31
C ASN A 238 -1.18 -15.17 -2.50
N GLY A 239 -0.40 -14.30 -1.88
CA GLY A 239 1.06 -14.31 -1.92
C GLY A 239 1.69 -13.73 -3.18
N VAL A 240 0.93 -13.04 -4.05
CA VAL A 240 1.46 -12.44 -5.27
C VAL A 240 2.06 -11.06 -5.01
N SER A 241 3.05 -10.70 -5.84
CA SER A 241 3.55 -9.33 -6.03
C SER A 241 3.12 -8.87 -7.43
N LEU A 242 2.00 -8.15 -7.50
CA LEU A 242 1.36 -7.77 -8.75
C LEU A 242 1.92 -6.44 -9.27
N ALA A 243 2.60 -6.49 -10.42
CA ALA A 243 3.14 -5.29 -11.06
C ALA A 243 2.02 -4.38 -11.60
N VAL A 244 2.13 -3.08 -11.34
CA VAL A 244 1.28 -2.01 -11.89
C VAL A 244 2.23 -1.01 -12.57
N ASP A 245 2.82 -1.41 -13.69
CA ASP A 245 4.04 -0.81 -14.20
C ASP A 245 4.03 -0.46 -15.69
N GLY A 246 2.90 -0.64 -16.35
CA GLY A 246 2.79 -0.38 -17.80
C GLY A 246 3.69 -1.26 -18.65
N GLY A 247 4.09 -2.44 -18.15
CA GLY A 247 4.96 -3.40 -18.83
C GLY A 247 6.47 -3.15 -18.61
N PHE A 248 6.84 -2.32 -17.64
CA PHE A 248 8.25 -2.01 -17.36
C PHE A 248 9.09 -3.27 -17.09
N LEU A 249 8.57 -4.22 -16.34
CA LEU A 249 9.24 -5.48 -15.97
C LEU A 249 9.11 -6.60 -17.01
N ALA A 250 8.35 -6.40 -18.07
CA ALA A 250 8.09 -7.45 -19.08
C ALA A 250 9.25 -7.64 -20.07
N ARG A 251 10.36 -6.90 -19.94
CA ARG A 251 11.52 -6.93 -20.85
C ARG A 251 12.84 -6.92 -20.10
#